data_cf7036450e5383c6197f936145e6f1d4
#
_entry.id   cf7036450e5383c6197f936145e6f1d4
#
_cell.length_a   1.000
_cell.length_b   1.000
_cell.length_c   1.000
_cell.angle_alpha   90.00
_cell.angle_beta   90.00
_cell.angle_gamma   90.00
#
_symmetry.space_group_name_H-M   'P 1'
#
loop_
_entity.id
_entity.type
_entity.pdbx_description
1 polymer ?
#
loop_
_entity_poly.entity_id
_entity_poly.type
_entity_poly.pdbx_seq_one_letter_code
_entity_poly.pdbx_strand_id
1 'polypeptide(L)'
;MKTLFYRLVLRYSGFEIVNRVPPEVKKCIVIGAPHTSNWDFVFALPALHKMGVHKLRYLIKKEFFFWPFTWLFRVTGGISVDRSKKNDLTATLKKLIKEQDELYLLFPPEGTRGRVDRWKTGFYYTALDSGLPIVLGFFDFEKKVCGFGDVIYPTGDFNEDFEKIQDFYKDLKGKNPENFNPKIFERKED
;
A
#
# COMPACT_ATOMS: atom_id res chain seq x y z
N MET A 1 -16.12 1.38 -20.43
CA MET A 1 -14.73 1.37 -20.96
C MET A 1 -13.67 0.98 -19.92
N LYS A 2 -13.60 1.61 -18.73
CA LYS A 2 -12.57 1.26 -17.70
C LYS A 2 -12.57 -0.22 -17.32
N THR A 3 -13.75 -0.81 -17.08
CA THR A 3 -13.87 -2.23 -16.66
C THR A 3 -13.35 -3.21 -17.72
N LEU A 4 -13.60 -2.96 -19.00
CA LEU A 4 -13.10 -3.79 -20.09
C LEU A 4 -11.56 -3.69 -20.19
N PHE A 5 -11.02 -2.47 -20.10
CA PHE A 5 -9.56 -2.26 -20.09
C PHE A 5 -8.89 -2.98 -18.91
N TYR A 6 -9.45 -2.87 -17.69
CA TYR A 6 -8.92 -3.56 -16.52
C TYR A 6 -8.97 -5.09 -16.65
N ARG A 7 -10.06 -5.65 -17.20
CA ARG A 7 -10.15 -7.09 -17.49
C ARG A 7 -9.08 -7.55 -18.48
N LEU A 8 -8.83 -6.77 -19.53
CA LEU A 8 -7.77 -7.09 -20.50
C LEU A 8 -6.39 -7.03 -19.86
N VAL A 9 -6.08 -5.98 -19.10
CA VAL A 9 -4.78 -5.86 -18.39
C VAL A 9 -4.56 -7.06 -17.48
N LEU A 10 -5.55 -7.46 -16.67
CA LEU A 10 -5.42 -8.61 -15.78
C LEU A 10 -5.27 -9.92 -16.55
N ARG A 11 -6.04 -10.11 -17.62
CA ARG A 11 -5.95 -11.32 -18.45
C ARG A 11 -4.57 -11.49 -19.08
N TYR A 12 -4.02 -10.40 -19.62
CA TYR A 12 -2.68 -10.44 -20.25
C TYR A 12 -1.53 -10.43 -19.26
N SER A 13 -1.73 -9.91 -18.05
CA SER A 13 -0.69 -9.93 -17.01
C SER A 13 -0.44 -11.32 -16.44
N GLY A 14 -1.43 -12.21 -16.52
CA GLY A 14 -1.38 -13.55 -15.94
C GLY A 14 -1.45 -13.58 -14.41
N PHE A 15 -1.77 -12.44 -13.77
CA PHE A 15 -1.89 -12.41 -12.30
C PHE A 15 -3.18 -13.06 -11.80
N GLU A 16 -3.02 -13.97 -10.86
CA GLU A 16 -4.08 -14.41 -9.96
C GLU A 16 -4.28 -13.36 -8.87
N ILE A 17 -5.56 -13.04 -8.57
CA ILE A 17 -5.89 -12.03 -7.57
C ILE A 17 -6.46 -12.71 -6.34
N VAL A 18 -5.82 -12.45 -5.21
CA VAL A 18 -6.20 -12.93 -3.88
C VAL A 18 -6.74 -11.77 -3.05
N ASN A 19 -7.83 -12.00 -2.34
CA ASN A 19 -8.34 -11.06 -1.34
C ASN A 19 -8.74 -11.84 -0.08
N ARG A 20 -7.94 -11.71 0.98
CA ARG A 20 -8.18 -12.35 2.29
C ARG A 20 -8.73 -11.37 3.33
N VAL A 21 -9.04 -10.13 2.93
CA VAL A 21 -9.57 -9.13 3.85
C VAL A 21 -11.01 -9.48 4.20
N PRO A 22 -11.34 -9.58 5.50
CA PRO A 22 -12.70 -9.81 5.94
C PRO A 22 -13.65 -8.70 5.46
N PRO A 23 -14.89 -9.02 5.04
CA PRO A 23 -15.84 -8.06 4.47
C PRO A 23 -16.20 -6.90 5.40
N GLU A 24 -16.07 -7.09 6.71
CA GLU A 24 -16.29 -6.06 7.73
C GLU A 24 -15.20 -5.00 7.78
N VAL A 25 -14.00 -5.27 7.25
CA VAL A 25 -12.88 -4.33 7.19
C VAL A 25 -13.09 -3.34 6.05
N LYS A 26 -13.86 -2.30 6.32
CA LYS A 26 -14.14 -1.21 5.34
C LYS A 26 -13.14 -0.06 5.42
N LYS A 27 -12.42 0.04 6.54
CA LYS A 27 -11.44 1.11 6.77
C LYS A 27 -10.13 0.51 7.28
N CYS A 28 -9.05 0.74 6.54
CA CYS A 28 -7.74 0.14 6.85
C CYS A 28 -6.58 0.96 6.29
N ILE A 29 -5.41 0.73 6.87
CA ILE A 29 -4.12 1.09 6.27
C ILE A 29 -3.70 -0.07 5.37
N VAL A 30 -3.37 0.19 4.13
CA VAL A 30 -2.82 -0.82 3.21
C VAL A 30 -1.34 -0.55 3.03
N ILE A 31 -0.49 -1.53 3.26
CA ILE A 31 0.90 -1.46 2.83
C ILE A 31 1.06 -2.22 1.52
N GLY A 32 1.75 -1.62 0.56
CA GLY A 32 1.97 -2.22 -0.76
C GLY A 32 3.47 -2.47 -0.96
N ALA A 33 3.87 -3.74 -0.90
CA ALA A 33 5.25 -4.18 -1.08
C ALA A 33 5.28 -5.58 -1.75
N PRO A 34 6.40 -5.99 -2.34
CA PRO A 34 7.55 -5.18 -2.74
C PRO A 34 7.17 -4.08 -3.76
N HIS A 35 7.69 -2.85 -3.58
CA HIS A 35 7.44 -1.74 -4.51
C HIS A 35 8.70 -1.41 -5.30
N THR A 36 8.97 -2.20 -6.33
CA THR A 36 10.23 -2.17 -7.08
C THR A 36 10.09 -1.66 -8.52
N SER A 37 8.87 -1.32 -8.95
CA SER A 37 8.60 -0.90 -10.32
C SER A 37 7.36 0.00 -10.45
N ASN A 38 7.31 0.80 -11.53
CA ASN A 38 6.09 1.52 -11.93
C ASN A 38 4.97 0.57 -12.37
N TRP A 39 5.31 -0.64 -12.81
CA TRP A 39 4.34 -1.66 -13.19
C TRP A 39 3.44 -2.09 -12.05
N ASP A 40 3.92 -1.97 -10.81
CA ASP A 40 3.12 -2.26 -9.61
C ASP A 40 1.85 -1.40 -9.61
N PHE A 41 1.95 -0.11 -9.95
CA PHE A 41 0.80 0.79 -10.05
C PHE A 41 -0.13 0.43 -11.21
N VAL A 42 0.43 0.04 -12.36
CA VAL A 42 -0.35 -0.33 -13.55
C VAL A 42 -1.22 -1.55 -13.28
N PHE A 43 -0.70 -2.54 -12.56
CA PHE A 43 -1.45 -3.76 -12.21
C PHE A 43 -2.30 -3.61 -10.94
N ALA A 44 -1.91 -2.72 -10.01
CA ALA A 44 -2.67 -2.50 -8.77
C ALA A 44 -4.08 -1.96 -9.04
N LEU A 45 -4.25 -0.99 -9.92
CA LEU A 45 -5.55 -0.39 -10.19
C LEU A 45 -6.59 -1.40 -10.71
N PRO A 46 -6.27 -2.24 -11.72
CA PRO A 46 -7.16 -3.33 -12.14
C PRO A 46 -7.43 -4.38 -11.05
N ALA A 47 -6.40 -4.75 -10.26
CA ALA A 47 -6.55 -5.70 -9.17
C ALA A 47 -7.49 -5.17 -8.08
N LEU A 48 -7.29 -3.95 -7.62
CA LEU A 48 -8.14 -3.27 -6.65
C LEU A 48 -9.58 -3.16 -7.15
N HIS A 49 -9.76 -2.79 -8.42
CA HIS A 49 -11.10 -2.74 -9.03
C HIS A 49 -11.79 -4.11 -9.03
N LYS A 50 -11.06 -5.19 -9.34
CA LYS A 50 -11.61 -6.56 -9.31
C LYS A 50 -11.97 -7.00 -7.89
N MET A 51 -11.22 -6.56 -6.87
CA MET A 51 -11.50 -6.82 -5.46
C MET A 51 -12.62 -5.93 -4.88
N GLY A 52 -13.20 -5.01 -5.67
CA GLY A 52 -14.25 -4.10 -5.20
C GLY A 52 -13.73 -2.91 -4.38
N VAL A 53 -12.44 -2.65 -4.37
CA VAL A 53 -11.84 -1.53 -3.65
C VAL A 53 -12.01 -0.24 -4.44
N HIS A 54 -12.98 0.58 -4.05
CA HIS A 54 -13.31 1.82 -4.76
C HIS A 54 -12.86 3.08 -4.00
N LYS A 55 -12.58 2.98 -2.71
CA LYS A 55 -12.20 4.11 -1.85
C LYS A 55 -10.71 4.09 -1.49
N LEU A 56 -9.88 3.78 -2.51
CA LEU A 56 -8.42 3.89 -2.37
C LEU A 56 -8.01 5.35 -2.23
N ARG A 57 -7.07 5.61 -1.30
CA ARG A 57 -6.34 6.87 -1.18
C ARG A 57 -4.85 6.58 -1.01
N TYR A 58 -4.01 7.41 -1.60
CA TYR A 58 -2.57 7.31 -1.46
C TYR A 58 -1.91 8.69 -1.59
N LEU A 59 -0.74 8.83 -0.96
CA LEU A 59 -0.06 10.11 -0.84
C LEU A 59 0.99 10.27 -1.95
N ILE A 60 0.90 11.36 -2.69
CA ILE A 60 1.87 11.73 -3.72
C ILE A 60 2.52 13.05 -3.35
N LYS A 61 3.83 13.16 -3.60
CA LYS A 61 4.54 14.43 -3.45
C LYS A 61 3.92 15.50 -4.34
N LYS A 62 3.79 16.72 -3.81
CA LYS A 62 3.21 17.87 -4.51
C LYS A 62 3.86 18.12 -5.86
N GLU A 63 5.15 17.88 -6.00
CA GLU A 63 5.94 18.09 -7.22
C GLU A 63 5.48 17.21 -8.39
N PHE A 64 4.82 16.06 -8.11
CA PHE A 64 4.27 15.19 -9.15
C PHE A 64 2.86 15.57 -9.61
N PHE A 65 2.23 16.55 -8.91
CA PHE A 65 0.90 17.06 -9.28
C PHE A 65 1.00 18.17 -10.35
N PHE A 66 1.48 17.82 -11.54
CA PHE A 66 1.50 18.70 -12.69
C PHE A 66 0.70 18.14 -13.87
N TRP A 67 0.29 18.98 -14.78
CA TRP A 67 -0.46 18.57 -15.99
C TRP A 67 0.44 17.72 -16.91
N PRO A 68 -0.06 16.57 -17.49
CA PRO A 68 -1.43 16.01 -17.39
C PRO A 68 -1.66 15.04 -16.22
N PHE A 69 -0.66 14.71 -15.42
CA PHE A 69 -0.70 13.67 -14.39
C PHE A 69 -1.64 13.99 -13.22
N THR A 70 -1.90 15.25 -12.93
CA THR A 70 -2.82 15.67 -11.86
C THR A 70 -4.21 15.04 -11.99
N TRP A 71 -4.75 15.00 -13.20
CA TRP A 71 -6.05 14.37 -13.44
C TRP A 71 -6.00 12.86 -13.12
N LEU A 72 -4.98 12.16 -13.63
CA LEU A 72 -4.81 10.72 -13.39
C LEU A 72 -4.73 10.42 -11.89
N PHE A 73 -3.90 11.14 -11.16
CA PHE A 73 -3.75 10.93 -9.71
C PHE A 73 -5.04 11.20 -8.95
N ARG A 74 -5.77 12.26 -9.27
CA ARG A 74 -7.06 12.57 -8.63
C ARG A 74 -8.09 11.48 -8.84
N VAL A 75 -8.26 10.99 -10.07
CA VAL A 75 -9.27 9.96 -10.38
C VAL A 75 -8.92 8.58 -9.84
N THR A 76 -7.64 8.33 -9.53
CA THR A 76 -7.16 7.08 -8.92
C THR A 76 -7.04 7.15 -7.40
N GLY A 77 -7.33 8.31 -6.78
CA GLY A 77 -7.35 8.47 -5.33
C GLY A 77 -6.10 9.10 -4.73
N GLY A 78 -5.21 9.66 -5.57
CA GLY A 78 -4.00 10.36 -5.13
C GLY A 78 -4.31 11.67 -4.41
N ILE A 79 -3.63 11.89 -3.30
CA ILE A 79 -3.69 13.10 -2.48
C ILE A 79 -2.32 13.77 -2.53
N SER A 80 -2.32 15.05 -2.97
CA SER A 80 -1.10 15.86 -2.97
C SER A 80 -0.69 16.23 -1.55
N VAL A 81 0.56 15.93 -1.19
CA VAL A 81 1.10 16.28 0.12
C VAL A 81 2.47 16.93 0.00
N ASP A 82 2.69 17.92 0.85
CA ASP A 82 4.00 18.51 1.07
C ASP A 82 4.68 17.73 2.21
N ARG A 83 5.62 16.85 1.86
CA ARG A 83 6.31 15.99 2.83
C ARG A 83 7.32 16.74 3.71
N SER A 84 7.62 17.99 3.39
CA SER A 84 8.48 18.83 4.25
C SER A 84 7.74 19.27 5.52
N LYS A 85 6.41 19.31 5.48
CA LYS A 85 5.54 19.74 6.56
C LYS A 85 4.90 18.53 7.27
N LYS A 86 5.62 17.91 8.18
CA LYS A 86 5.16 16.69 8.89
C LYS A 86 3.81 16.88 9.61
N ASN A 87 3.60 18.03 10.24
CA ASN A 87 2.35 18.33 10.97
C ASN A 87 1.14 18.39 10.04
N ASP A 88 1.29 18.97 8.83
CA ASP A 88 0.23 19.04 7.83
C ASP A 88 -0.16 17.65 7.32
N LEU A 89 0.82 16.76 7.17
CA LEU A 89 0.58 15.38 6.76
C LEU A 89 -0.25 14.62 7.80
N THR A 90 0.15 14.67 9.06
CA THR A 90 -0.57 13.99 10.16
C THR A 90 -2.01 14.53 10.30
N ALA A 91 -2.18 15.84 10.23
CA ALA A 91 -3.51 16.46 10.27
C ALA A 91 -4.38 16.03 9.10
N THR A 92 -3.81 15.99 7.88
CA THR A 92 -4.50 15.53 6.67
C THR A 92 -4.96 14.08 6.79
N LEU A 93 -4.08 13.19 7.30
CA LEU A 93 -4.41 11.77 7.50
C LEU A 93 -5.51 11.59 8.56
N LYS A 94 -5.40 12.26 9.71
CA LYS A 94 -6.43 12.21 10.77
C LYS A 94 -7.79 12.68 10.26
N LYS A 95 -7.82 13.78 9.52
CA LYS A 95 -9.05 14.31 8.90
C LYS A 95 -9.63 13.29 7.92
N LEU A 96 -8.83 12.76 7.00
CA LEU A 96 -9.25 11.78 6.01
C LEU A 96 -9.85 10.52 6.66
N ILE A 97 -9.18 9.99 7.69
CA ILE A 97 -9.64 8.81 8.43
C ILE A 97 -10.96 9.08 9.14
N LYS A 98 -11.13 10.27 9.71
CA LYS A 98 -12.35 10.65 10.44
C LYS A 98 -13.56 10.84 9.51
N GLU A 99 -13.34 11.43 8.33
CA GLU A 99 -14.42 11.84 7.41
C GLU A 99 -14.93 10.73 6.51
N GLN A 100 -14.23 9.61 6.40
CA GLN A 100 -14.60 8.52 5.50
C GLN A 100 -15.08 7.30 6.28
N ASP A 101 -16.24 6.74 5.90
CA ASP A 101 -16.75 5.49 6.46
C ASP A 101 -16.08 4.27 5.83
N GLU A 102 -15.62 4.39 4.57
CA GLU A 102 -14.85 3.39 3.84
C GLU A 102 -13.57 4.02 3.33
N LEU A 103 -12.41 3.41 3.64
CA LEU A 103 -11.10 3.95 3.30
C LEU A 103 -10.03 2.85 3.22
N TYR A 104 -9.37 2.75 2.08
CA TYR A 104 -8.14 1.97 1.90
C TYR A 104 -6.99 2.95 1.69
N LEU A 105 -6.25 3.23 2.76
CA LEU A 105 -5.16 4.21 2.73
C LEU A 105 -3.83 3.52 2.45
N LEU A 106 -3.34 3.63 1.21
CA LEU A 106 -2.16 2.93 0.73
C LEU A 106 -0.87 3.66 1.06
N PHE A 107 0.05 2.92 1.66
CA PHE A 107 1.43 3.33 1.92
C PHE A 107 2.41 2.35 1.25
N PRO A 108 3.27 2.78 0.34
CA PRO A 108 4.47 2.03 -0.01
C PRO A 108 5.51 2.27 1.09
N PRO A 109 5.79 1.26 1.96
CA PRO A 109 6.61 1.47 3.15
C PRO A 109 8.08 1.74 2.82
N GLU A 110 8.56 1.25 1.69
CA GLU A 110 9.91 1.52 1.17
C GLU A 110 10.08 3.02 0.82
N GLY A 111 9.02 3.68 0.36
CA GLY A 111 8.99 5.10 -0.02
C GLY A 111 9.78 5.44 -1.29
N THR A 112 10.35 4.44 -1.94
CA THR A 112 11.08 4.49 -3.22
C THR A 112 10.89 3.15 -3.94
N ARG A 113 11.41 3.03 -5.19
CA ARG A 113 11.46 1.78 -5.95
C ARG A 113 12.86 1.13 -5.93
N GLY A 114 13.83 1.80 -5.33
CA GLY A 114 15.16 1.28 -5.10
C GLY A 114 15.25 0.57 -3.76
N ARG A 115 16.31 -0.24 -3.60
CA ARG A 115 16.56 -0.97 -2.36
C ARG A 115 16.75 -0.02 -1.18
N VAL A 116 16.14 -0.36 -0.07
CA VAL A 116 16.26 0.34 1.22
C VAL A 116 16.68 -0.65 2.29
N ASP A 117 17.39 -0.16 3.31
CA ASP A 117 17.84 -1.02 4.41
C ASP A 117 16.69 -1.35 5.37
N ARG A 118 15.76 -0.42 5.54
CA ARG A 118 14.59 -0.57 6.41
C ARG A 118 13.39 0.23 5.92
N TRP A 119 12.22 -0.19 6.32
CA TRP A 119 10.97 0.47 5.96
C TRP A 119 10.69 1.71 6.80
N LYS A 120 9.92 2.64 6.22
CA LYS A 120 9.34 3.77 6.95
C LYS A 120 8.17 3.28 7.80
N THR A 121 8.16 3.64 9.06
CA THR A 121 7.22 3.14 10.06
C THR A 121 5.95 3.99 10.21
N GLY A 122 5.81 5.07 9.43
CA GLY A 122 4.69 6.01 9.54
C GLY A 122 3.32 5.37 9.36
N PHE A 123 3.20 4.33 8.55
CA PHE A 123 1.96 3.58 8.36
C PHE A 123 1.53 2.87 9.66
N TYR A 124 2.49 2.29 10.39
CA TYR A 124 2.25 1.56 11.62
C TYR A 124 1.68 2.46 12.71
N TYR A 125 2.35 3.58 12.97
CA TYR A 125 1.88 4.54 13.97
C TYR A 125 0.57 5.21 13.56
N THR A 126 0.34 5.42 12.26
CA THR A 126 -0.96 5.90 11.76
C THR A 126 -2.07 4.88 12.04
N ALA A 127 -1.81 3.60 11.82
CA ALA A 127 -2.75 2.53 12.11
C ALA A 127 -3.05 2.42 13.61
N LEU A 128 -1.99 2.37 14.42
CA LEU A 128 -2.08 2.27 15.89
C LEU A 128 -2.85 3.44 16.49
N ASP A 129 -2.48 4.69 16.15
CA ASP A 129 -3.13 5.92 16.65
C ASP A 129 -4.62 6.03 16.24
N SER A 130 -4.99 5.40 15.13
CA SER A 130 -6.35 5.48 14.58
C SER A 130 -7.19 4.23 14.88
N GLY A 131 -6.63 3.22 15.55
CA GLY A 131 -7.30 1.93 15.81
C GLY A 131 -7.65 1.17 14.52
N LEU A 132 -6.90 1.38 13.44
CA LEU A 132 -7.16 0.75 12.14
C LEU A 132 -6.29 -0.49 11.92
N PRO A 133 -6.84 -1.54 11.27
CA PRO A 133 -6.02 -2.67 10.85
C PRO A 133 -5.09 -2.30 9.69
N ILE A 134 -3.99 -3.05 9.59
CA ILE A 134 -3.04 -3.00 8.49
C ILE A 134 -3.29 -4.19 7.59
N VAL A 135 -3.60 -3.93 6.32
CA VAL A 135 -3.77 -4.93 5.27
C VAL A 135 -2.48 -5.07 4.49
N LEU A 136 -1.99 -6.30 4.34
CA LEU A 136 -0.75 -6.60 3.64
C LEU A 136 -1.03 -6.77 2.14
N GLY A 137 -0.92 -5.67 1.38
CA GLY A 137 -1.05 -5.66 -0.07
C GLY A 137 0.25 -6.08 -0.74
N PHE A 138 0.17 -6.94 -1.75
CA PHE A 138 1.37 -7.52 -2.34
C PHE A 138 1.29 -7.78 -3.85
N PHE A 139 2.46 -7.82 -4.47
CA PHE A 139 2.71 -8.37 -5.79
C PHE A 139 3.84 -9.38 -5.73
N ASP A 140 3.56 -10.64 -6.10
CA ASP A 140 4.57 -11.65 -6.37
C ASP A 140 4.69 -11.85 -7.88
N PHE A 141 5.71 -11.25 -8.49
CA PHE A 141 5.92 -11.32 -9.93
C PHE A 141 6.45 -12.67 -10.39
N GLU A 142 7.07 -13.44 -9.52
CA GLU A 142 7.55 -14.80 -9.81
C GLU A 142 6.37 -15.76 -9.89
N LYS A 143 5.52 -15.77 -8.85
CA LYS A 143 4.34 -16.65 -8.78
C LYS A 143 3.13 -16.13 -9.55
N LYS A 144 3.19 -14.88 -10.05
CA LYS A 144 2.05 -14.21 -10.70
C LYS A 144 0.80 -14.13 -9.83
N VAL A 145 0.99 -13.83 -8.55
CA VAL A 145 -0.09 -13.62 -7.59
C VAL A 145 -0.02 -12.20 -7.03
N CYS A 146 -1.16 -11.55 -6.87
CA CYS A 146 -1.22 -10.23 -6.25
C CYS A 146 -2.53 -10.03 -5.50
N GLY A 147 -2.58 -9.01 -4.65
CA GLY A 147 -3.80 -8.63 -3.97
C GLY A 147 -3.60 -8.27 -2.51
N PHE A 148 -4.56 -8.68 -1.69
CA PHE A 148 -4.53 -8.49 -0.25
C PHE A 148 -4.34 -9.84 0.45
N GLY A 149 -3.28 -9.91 1.23
CA GLY A 149 -2.94 -11.05 2.10
C GLY A 149 -3.54 -10.89 3.50
N ASP A 150 -2.69 -11.03 4.51
CA ASP A 150 -3.14 -11.04 5.88
C ASP A 150 -3.50 -9.63 6.41
N VAL A 151 -4.27 -9.62 7.49
CA VAL A 151 -4.67 -8.39 8.19
C VAL A 151 -4.05 -8.41 9.58
N ILE A 152 -3.26 -7.37 9.88
CA ILE A 152 -2.60 -7.18 11.16
C ILE A 152 -3.35 -6.11 11.95
N TYR A 153 -3.72 -6.42 13.17
CA TYR A 153 -4.23 -5.44 14.13
C TYR A 153 -3.07 -5.01 15.03
N PRO A 154 -2.57 -3.75 14.91
CA PRO A 154 -1.42 -3.31 15.70
C PRO A 154 -1.67 -3.45 17.19
N THR A 155 -0.77 -4.14 17.90
CA THR A 155 -0.87 -4.37 19.35
C THR A 155 -0.20 -3.26 20.15
N GLY A 156 0.72 -2.52 19.54
CA GLY A 156 1.62 -1.59 20.19
C GLY A 156 3.01 -2.20 20.45
N ASP A 157 3.13 -3.52 20.46
CA ASP A 157 4.44 -4.18 20.41
C ASP A 157 5.00 -4.11 18.98
N PHE A 158 5.89 -3.15 18.79
CA PHE A 158 6.47 -2.88 17.48
C PHE A 158 7.26 -4.09 16.93
N ASN A 159 8.00 -4.79 17.79
CA ASN A 159 8.85 -5.89 17.38
C ASN A 159 7.99 -7.08 16.92
N GLU A 160 7.01 -7.45 17.73
CA GLU A 160 6.10 -8.57 17.41
C GLU A 160 5.28 -8.30 16.14
N ASP A 161 4.72 -7.09 16.01
CA ASP A 161 3.89 -6.74 14.85
C ASP A 161 4.73 -6.67 13.57
N PHE A 162 5.97 -6.14 13.63
CA PHE A 162 6.85 -6.07 12.47
C PHE A 162 7.45 -7.43 12.08
N GLU A 163 7.64 -8.35 13.01
CA GLU A 163 8.01 -9.73 12.69
C GLU A 163 6.93 -10.42 11.86
N LYS A 164 5.66 -10.28 12.23
CA LYS A 164 4.53 -10.82 11.45
C LYS A 164 4.49 -10.23 10.04
N ILE A 165 4.70 -8.91 9.92
CA ILE A 165 4.76 -8.23 8.64
C ILE A 165 5.95 -8.74 7.81
N GLN A 166 7.14 -8.82 8.40
CA GLN A 166 8.34 -9.30 7.72
C GLN A 166 8.20 -10.74 7.22
N ASP A 167 7.64 -11.61 8.06
CA ASP A 167 7.42 -13.01 7.71
C ASP A 167 6.51 -13.16 6.50
N PHE A 168 5.50 -12.30 6.36
CA PHE A 168 4.64 -12.30 5.19
C PHE A 168 5.39 -11.91 3.90
N TYR A 169 6.27 -10.89 3.97
CA TYR A 169 6.92 -10.33 2.77
C TYR A 169 8.26 -10.96 2.41
N LYS A 170 8.93 -11.67 3.31
CA LYS A 170 10.32 -12.14 3.14
C LYS A 170 10.59 -12.95 1.87
N ASP A 171 9.60 -13.73 1.42
CA ASP A 171 9.73 -14.65 0.28
C ASP A 171 9.10 -14.09 -1.01
N LEU A 172 8.47 -12.91 -0.96
CA LEU A 172 7.85 -12.31 -2.13
C LEU A 172 8.87 -11.71 -3.09
N LYS A 173 8.62 -11.84 -4.38
CA LYS A 173 9.49 -11.33 -5.45
C LYS A 173 8.83 -10.17 -6.18
N GLY A 174 9.38 -8.98 -6.02
CA GLY A 174 9.00 -7.80 -6.82
C GLY A 174 9.36 -7.96 -8.30
N LYS A 175 8.96 -7.00 -9.12
CA LYS A 175 9.33 -6.93 -10.55
C LYS A 175 10.84 -6.93 -10.76
N ASN A 176 11.57 -6.21 -9.90
CA ASN A 176 13.01 -6.12 -9.83
C ASN A 176 13.45 -6.63 -8.44
N PRO A 177 13.67 -7.95 -8.27
CA PRO A 177 13.89 -8.55 -6.95
C PRO A 177 15.10 -7.99 -6.20
N GLU A 178 16.14 -7.56 -6.94
CA GLU A 178 17.36 -6.95 -6.39
C GLU A 178 17.09 -5.65 -5.65
N ASN A 179 15.98 -4.98 -5.94
CA ASN A 179 15.56 -3.73 -5.30
C ASN A 179 14.74 -3.96 -4.02
N PHE A 180 14.43 -5.21 -3.68
CA PHE A 180 13.72 -5.54 -2.45
C PHE A 180 14.67 -6.06 -1.37
N ASN A 181 14.50 -5.57 -0.14
CA ASN A 181 15.20 -6.08 1.02
C ASN A 181 14.19 -6.79 1.94
N PRO A 182 14.30 -8.12 2.12
CA PRO A 182 13.38 -8.88 2.98
C PRO A 182 13.57 -8.57 4.47
N LYS A 183 14.74 -8.02 4.87
CA LYS A 183 14.97 -7.54 6.23
C LYS A 183 14.45 -6.10 6.33
N ILE A 184 13.17 -5.97 6.71
CA ILE A 184 12.43 -4.70 6.63
C ILE A 184 12.59 -3.79 7.86
N PHE A 185 13.05 -4.34 8.98
CA PHE A 185 13.25 -3.60 10.23
C PHE A 185 14.41 -4.16 11.04
N GLU A 186 14.84 -3.40 12.03
CA GLU A 186 15.72 -3.85 13.12
C GLU A 186 14.92 -3.87 14.40
N ARG A 187 15.11 -4.93 15.20
CA ARG A 187 14.50 -5.01 16.53
C ARG A 187 14.89 -3.80 17.33
N LYS A 188 13.93 -3.18 17.98
CA LYS A 188 14.22 -2.17 19.00
C LYS A 188 14.66 -2.91 20.27
N GLU A 189 15.77 -2.49 20.83
CA GLU A 189 16.15 -2.89 22.17
C GLU A 189 15.23 -2.17 23.16
N ASP A 190 14.73 -2.89 24.15
CA ASP A 190 13.89 -2.37 25.22
C ASP A 190 14.68 -1.47 26.18
#